data_d4438d99b7aede6f85f11c92b058b834
#
_entry.id   d4438d99b7aede6f85f11c92b058b834
#
_cell.length_a   1.000
_cell.length_b   1.000
_cell.length_c   1.000
_cell.angle_alpha   90.00
_cell.angle_beta   90.00
_cell.angle_gamma   90.00
#
_symmetry.space_group_name_H-M   'P 1'
#
loop_
_entity.id
_entity.type
_entity.pdbx_description
1 polymer ?
#
loop_
_entity_poly.entity_id
_entity_poly.type
_entity_poly.pdbx_seq_one_letter_code
_entity_poly.pdbx_strand_id
1 'polypeptide(L)'
;GGALVEIMNDDGTMARLPELIKIAEKFDLKIISIEDLISYRLKKESLIEKGVRVKLPTDYGNFELIPFKQKSNGVEHVALVKGSWTKDEPVLARVHSSCVTGDIFGSKRCDCGHQLHKAMEMIDKEGKGVLVYMNQEGRGIGLFNKIKAYKLQEQGLDTVEANIDLGFQEDERDYGVGANILRELGLGKIRLLTNNPVKRKGLEGYGLEIVENVPLEVEPNEHNKFYLETKKHKMGHTLELVKPLEHNGTQEEEQEEEKEKKTKENKKTKEK
;
A
#
# COMPACT_ATOMS: atom_id res chain seq x y z
N GLY A 1 -25.51 -24.22 12.25
CA GLY A 1 -24.51 -25.05 11.57
C GLY A 1 -24.71 -24.96 10.06
N GLY A 2 -23.66 -25.11 9.29
CA GLY A 2 -23.65 -25.12 7.83
C GLY A 2 -22.60 -26.11 7.33
N ALA A 3 -22.74 -26.55 6.09
CA ALA A 3 -21.74 -27.34 5.39
C ALA A 3 -21.01 -26.46 4.37
N LEU A 4 -19.69 -26.52 4.35
CA LEU A 4 -18.83 -25.90 3.36
C LEU A 4 -18.14 -27.01 2.57
N VAL A 5 -18.24 -26.97 1.25
CA VAL A 5 -17.62 -27.93 0.37
C VAL A 5 -16.98 -27.23 -0.83
N GLU A 6 -15.93 -27.83 -1.37
CA GLU A 6 -15.34 -27.43 -2.66
C GLU A 6 -15.97 -28.23 -3.78
N ILE A 7 -16.13 -27.62 -4.95
CA ILE A 7 -16.71 -28.26 -6.13
C ILE A 7 -15.59 -28.62 -7.08
N MET A 8 -15.51 -29.91 -7.41
CA MET A 8 -14.54 -30.45 -8.37
C MET A 8 -15.23 -30.87 -9.67
N ASN A 9 -14.51 -30.84 -10.75
CA ASN A 9 -14.90 -31.43 -12.04
C ASN A 9 -14.77 -32.96 -11.99
N ASP A 10 -15.41 -33.66 -12.95
CA ASP A 10 -15.37 -35.12 -13.01
C ASP A 10 -13.96 -35.68 -13.25
N ASP A 11 -13.04 -34.90 -13.77
CA ASP A 11 -11.62 -35.23 -13.95
C ASP A 11 -10.75 -35.01 -12.69
N GLY A 12 -11.35 -34.57 -11.57
CA GLY A 12 -10.67 -34.31 -10.30
C GLY A 12 -10.02 -32.92 -10.18
N THR A 13 -10.15 -32.07 -11.19
CA THR A 13 -9.69 -30.68 -11.11
C THR A 13 -10.70 -29.81 -10.37
N MET A 14 -10.24 -28.69 -9.81
CA MET A 14 -11.12 -27.73 -9.14
C MET A 14 -11.98 -26.97 -10.17
N ALA A 15 -13.30 -26.99 -9.99
CA ALA A 15 -14.22 -26.22 -10.83
C ALA A 15 -13.94 -24.72 -10.68
N ARG A 16 -13.89 -24.02 -11.82
CA ARG A 16 -13.68 -22.57 -11.90
C ARG A 16 -14.99 -21.89 -12.31
N LEU A 17 -14.99 -20.57 -12.37
CA LEU A 17 -16.22 -19.80 -12.59
C LEU A 17 -17.08 -20.29 -13.78
N PRO A 18 -16.53 -20.64 -14.97
CA PRO A 18 -17.35 -21.13 -16.08
C PRO A 18 -18.08 -22.45 -15.78
N GLU A 19 -17.45 -23.37 -15.07
CA GLU A 19 -18.05 -24.64 -14.65
C GLU A 19 -19.06 -24.42 -13.52
N LEU A 20 -18.72 -23.55 -12.55
CA LEU A 20 -19.58 -23.20 -11.42
C LEU A 20 -20.89 -22.55 -11.86
N ILE A 21 -20.88 -21.70 -12.91
CA ILE A 21 -22.10 -21.12 -13.50
C ILE A 21 -23.02 -22.21 -14.00
N LYS A 22 -22.50 -23.19 -14.76
CA LYS A 22 -23.30 -24.32 -15.28
C LYS A 22 -23.90 -25.17 -14.16
N ILE A 23 -23.14 -25.40 -13.10
CA ILE A 23 -23.60 -26.16 -11.93
C ILE A 23 -24.70 -25.38 -11.20
N ALA A 24 -24.53 -24.08 -11.02
CA ALA A 24 -25.52 -23.22 -10.38
C ALA A 24 -26.84 -23.18 -11.18
N GLU A 25 -26.79 -23.06 -12.51
CA GLU A 25 -27.97 -23.14 -13.38
C GLU A 25 -28.65 -24.50 -13.28
N LYS A 26 -27.87 -25.60 -13.33
CA LYS A 26 -28.41 -26.97 -13.28
C LYS A 26 -29.15 -27.27 -11.97
N PHE A 27 -28.69 -26.73 -10.84
CA PHE A 27 -29.21 -27.04 -9.52
C PHE A 27 -29.98 -25.86 -8.87
N ASP A 28 -30.27 -24.81 -9.64
CA ASP A 28 -30.91 -23.57 -9.15
C ASP A 28 -30.23 -22.97 -7.89
N LEU A 29 -28.89 -22.91 -7.93
CA LEU A 29 -28.08 -22.38 -6.84
C LEU A 29 -27.77 -20.91 -7.07
N LYS A 30 -27.65 -20.16 -5.97
CA LYS A 30 -27.19 -18.77 -6.02
C LYS A 30 -25.65 -18.74 -6.06
N ILE A 31 -25.10 -17.92 -6.94
CA ILE A 31 -23.67 -17.58 -6.95
C ILE A 31 -23.51 -16.19 -6.40
N ILE A 32 -22.54 -16.04 -5.49
CA ILE A 32 -22.11 -14.74 -4.95
C ILE A 32 -20.58 -14.68 -5.02
N SER A 33 -20.01 -13.51 -5.24
CA SER A 33 -18.59 -13.28 -5.09
C SER A 33 -18.24 -12.92 -3.62
N ILE A 34 -17.00 -13.18 -3.21
CA ILE A 34 -16.50 -12.73 -1.91
C ILE A 34 -16.54 -11.20 -1.85
N GLU A 35 -16.26 -10.51 -2.96
CA GLU A 35 -16.33 -9.06 -3.08
C GLU A 35 -17.74 -8.53 -2.80
N ASP A 36 -18.78 -9.15 -3.37
CA ASP A 36 -20.18 -8.79 -3.10
C ASP A 36 -20.56 -9.05 -1.65
N LEU A 37 -20.09 -10.16 -1.07
CA LEU A 37 -20.32 -10.50 0.33
C LEU A 37 -19.65 -9.47 1.27
N ILE A 38 -18.42 -9.07 0.98
CA ILE A 38 -17.72 -8.00 1.71
C ILE A 38 -18.52 -6.71 1.59
N SER A 39 -18.89 -6.29 0.39
CA SER A 39 -19.69 -5.07 0.15
C SER A 39 -21.03 -5.10 0.89
N TYR A 40 -21.72 -6.24 0.90
CA TYR A 40 -22.97 -6.42 1.64
C TYR A 40 -22.76 -6.29 3.16
N ARG A 41 -21.75 -6.98 3.71
CA ARG A 41 -21.43 -6.92 5.14
C ARG A 41 -21.06 -5.49 5.57
N LEU A 42 -20.23 -4.80 4.78
CA LEU A 42 -19.85 -3.42 5.04
C LEU A 42 -21.02 -2.43 5.05
N LYS A 43 -22.08 -2.71 4.28
CA LYS A 43 -23.32 -1.91 4.32
C LYS A 43 -24.16 -2.19 5.56
N LYS A 44 -24.09 -3.39 6.11
CA LYS A 44 -24.95 -3.87 7.20
C LYS A 44 -24.27 -3.87 8.57
N GLU A 45 -22.95 -4.03 8.60
CA GLU A 45 -22.19 -4.23 9.83
C GLU A 45 -21.05 -3.19 9.91
N SER A 46 -20.85 -2.62 11.07
CA SER A 46 -19.62 -1.89 11.36
C SER A 46 -18.56 -2.87 11.84
N LEU A 47 -17.48 -3.06 11.08
CA LEU A 47 -16.36 -3.92 11.42
C LEU A 47 -15.43 -3.32 12.47
N ILE A 48 -15.67 -2.07 12.83
CA ILE A 48 -14.87 -1.28 13.76
C ILE A 48 -15.72 -0.74 14.90
N GLU A 49 -15.10 -0.53 16.03
CA GLU A 49 -15.62 0.20 17.19
C GLU A 49 -14.92 1.57 17.24
N LYS A 50 -15.71 2.64 17.30
CA LYS A 50 -15.21 4.01 17.37
C LYS A 50 -15.08 4.45 18.82
N GLY A 51 -13.89 4.92 19.21
CA GLY A 51 -13.62 5.43 20.53
C GLY A 51 -13.97 6.92 20.70
N VAL A 52 -13.52 7.47 21.82
CA VAL A 52 -13.75 8.89 22.17
C VAL A 52 -12.86 9.81 21.32
N ARG A 53 -13.39 11.01 21.05
CA ARG A 53 -12.66 12.07 20.35
C ARG A 53 -11.98 12.99 21.34
N VAL A 54 -10.69 13.27 21.16
CA VAL A 54 -9.90 14.18 21.99
C VAL A 54 -9.11 15.16 21.13
N LYS A 55 -8.77 16.33 21.68
CA LYS A 55 -7.86 17.30 21.04
C LYS A 55 -6.43 16.79 21.08
N LEU A 56 -5.72 16.93 19.99
CA LEU A 56 -4.32 16.56 19.84
C LEU A 56 -3.55 17.70 19.16
N PRO A 57 -2.95 18.63 19.93
CA PRO A 57 -1.96 19.56 19.38
C PRO A 57 -0.68 18.80 19.02
N THR A 58 -0.10 19.10 17.87
CA THR A 58 1.15 18.50 17.38
C THR A 58 2.04 19.56 16.73
N ASP A 59 3.30 19.25 16.49
CA ASP A 59 4.23 20.13 15.76
C ASP A 59 3.81 20.35 14.28
N TYR A 60 2.92 19.50 13.76
CA TYR A 60 2.45 19.50 12.35
C TYR A 60 1.02 20.02 12.20
N GLY A 61 0.46 20.58 13.27
CA GLY A 61 -0.90 21.14 13.29
C GLY A 61 -1.73 20.67 14.47
N ASN A 62 -2.94 21.25 14.56
CA ASN A 62 -3.92 20.90 15.59
C ASN A 62 -5.00 19.99 15.02
N PHE A 63 -5.14 18.82 15.61
CA PHE A 63 -6.06 17.77 15.19
C PHE A 63 -6.98 17.36 16.34
N GLU A 64 -8.01 16.59 15.99
CA GLU A 64 -8.76 15.75 16.91
C GLU A 64 -8.37 14.29 16.63
N LEU A 65 -8.04 13.55 17.67
CA LEU A 65 -7.67 12.13 17.59
C LEU A 65 -8.88 11.29 17.98
N ILE A 66 -9.17 10.27 17.16
CA ILE A 66 -10.21 9.28 17.40
C ILE A 66 -9.61 7.89 17.22
N PRO A 67 -9.56 7.05 18.27
CA PRO A 67 -9.16 5.67 18.13
C PRO A 67 -10.28 4.80 17.53
N PHE A 68 -9.90 3.79 16.80
CA PHE A 68 -10.79 2.77 16.23
C PHE A 68 -10.24 1.39 16.54
N LYS A 69 -11.11 0.47 16.95
CA LYS A 69 -10.75 -0.91 17.23
C LYS A 69 -11.41 -1.82 16.22
N GLN A 70 -10.62 -2.68 15.59
CA GLN A 70 -11.14 -3.70 14.68
C GLN A 70 -11.77 -4.85 15.49
N LYS A 71 -13.06 -5.15 15.23
CA LYS A 71 -13.83 -6.13 16.04
C LYS A 71 -13.36 -7.57 15.85
N SER A 72 -12.76 -7.89 14.69
CA SER A 72 -12.35 -9.26 14.35
C SER A 72 -11.10 -9.74 15.11
N ASN A 73 -10.15 -8.84 15.37
CA ASN A 73 -8.82 -9.17 15.92
C ASN A 73 -8.37 -8.26 17.07
N GLY A 74 -9.16 -7.23 17.40
CA GLY A 74 -8.86 -6.28 18.46
C GLY A 74 -7.75 -5.26 18.14
N VAL A 75 -7.24 -5.22 16.91
CA VAL A 75 -6.21 -4.25 16.49
C VAL A 75 -6.77 -2.84 16.55
N GLU A 76 -5.97 -1.93 17.09
CA GLU A 76 -6.34 -0.52 17.24
C GLU A 76 -5.68 0.33 16.18
N HIS A 77 -6.45 1.24 15.61
CA HIS A 77 -6.05 2.23 14.62
C HIS A 77 -6.41 3.62 15.11
N VAL A 78 -5.85 4.66 14.49
CA VAL A 78 -6.11 6.04 14.91
C VAL A 78 -6.47 6.89 13.70
N ALA A 79 -7.46 7.78 13.85
CA ALA A 79 -7.71 8.85 12.89
C ALA A 79 -7.35 10.21 13.51
N LEU A 80 -6.57 11.00 12.78
CA LEU A 80 -6.38 12.43 13.01
C LEU A 80 -7.35 13.19 12.11
N VAL A 81 -8.21 13.99 12.71
CA VAL A 81 -9.32 14.68 12.04
C VAL A 81 -9.13 16.17 12.20
N LYS A 82 -9.32 16.93 11.12
CA LYS A 82 -9.37 18.40 11.14
C LYS A 82 -10.59 18.92 10.41
N GLY A 83 -11.28 19.88 11.00
CA GLY A 83 -12.47 20.50 10.41
C GLY A 83 -13.71 19.61 10.41
N SER A 84 -14.65 19.95 9.54
CA SER A 84 -15.90 19.22 9.34
C SER A 84 -16.31 19.24 7.87
N TRP A 85 -17.15 18.32 7.46
CA TRP A 85 -17.59 18.16 6.06
C TRP A 85 -18.97 17.55 5.97
N THR A 86 -19.56 17.68 4.79
CA THR A 86 -20.75 16.92 4.40
C THR A 86 -20.34 15.69 3.59
N LYS A 87 -21.23 14.70 3.47
CA LYS A 87 -20.95 13.43 2.78
C LYS A 87 -20.52 13.59 1.31
N ASP A 88 -21.06 14.60 0.63
CA ASP A 88 -20.82 14.84 -0.80
C ASP A 88 -19.64 15.76 -1.07
N GLU A 89 -19.05 16.30 -0.03
CA GLU A 89 -17.92 17.21 -0.12
C GLU A 89 -16.61 16.42 -0.28
N PRO A 90 -15.75 16.76 -1.26
CA PRO A 90 -14.43 16.16 -1.37
C PRO A 90 -13.52 16.52 -0.18
N VAL A 91 -13.01 15.53 0.51
CA VAL A 91 -12.18 15.71 1.72
C VAL A 91 -10.79 15.16 1.48
N LEU A 92 -9.76 15.93 1.87
CA LEU A 92 -8.38 15.46 1.80
C LEU A 92 -8.16 14.32 2.79
N ALA A 93 -7.72 13.16 2.30
CA ALA A 93 -7.58 11.97 3.12
C ALA A 93 -6.26 11.24 2.88
N ARG A 94 -5.65 10.76 3.94
CA ARG A 94 -4.48 9.87 3.91
C ARG A 94 -4.76 8.61 4.70
N VAL A 95 -4.49 7.46 4.10
CA VAL A 95 -4.39 6.19 4.82
C VAL A 95 -2.91 5.84 4.92
N HIS A 96 -2.34 5.96 6.12
CA HIS A 96 -0.94 5.71 6.44
C HIS A 96 -0.80 4.40 7.19
N SER A 97 0.02 3.47 6.71
CA SER A 97 0.35 2.24 7.45
C SER A 97 1.56 2.49 8.34
N SER A 98 1.47 2.07 9.59
CA SER A 98 2.53 2.27 10.58
C SER A 98 3.90 1.79 10.11
N CYS A 99 4.92 2.53 10.48
CA CYS A 99 6.31 2.23 10.22
C CYS A 99 7.15 2.68 11.41
N VAL A 100 7.28 1.84 12.43
CA VAL A 100 8.00 2.17 13.67
C VAL A 100 9.38 2.77 13.40
N THR A 101 10.12 2.19 12.46
CA THR A 101 11.45 2.67 12.12
C THR A 101 11.46 4.05 11.48
N GLY A 102 10.50 4.34 10.58
CA GLY A 102 10.39 5.63 9.90
C GLY A 102 9.66 6.68 10.73
N ASP A 103 8.50 6.32 11.29
CA ASP A 103 7.60 7.26 11.94
C ASP A 103 8.10 7.68 13.32
N ILE A 104 8.76 6.77 14.08
CA ILE A 104 9.23 7.03 15.45
C ILE A 104 10.73 7.30 15.49
N PHE A 105 11.54 6.45 14.83
CA PHE A 105 13.00 6.54 14.91
C PHE A 105 13.64 7.37 13.80
N GLY A 106 12.85 7.93 12.86
CA GLY A 106 13.37 8.77 11.77
C GLY A 106 14.33 8.02 10.84
N SER A 107 14.11 6.72 10.62
CA SER A 107 14.95 5.90 9.73
C SER A 107 15.01 6.50 8.33
N LYS A 108 16.22 6.65 7.81
CA LYS A 108 16.46 7.10 6.43
C LYS A 108 16.30 5.99 5.38
N ARG A 109 16.07 4.72 5.78
CA ARG A 109 15.85 3.59 4.85
C ARG A 109 14.53 3.66 4.09
N CYS A 110 13.57 4.49 4.54
CA CYS A 110 12.28 4.70 3.90
C CYS A 110 11.86 6.17 3.95
N ASP A 111 10.75 6.48 3.33
CA ASP A 111 10.14 7.81 3.26
C ASP A 111 8.92 7.96 4.21
N CYS A 112 8.61 6.94 5.04
CA CYS A 112 7.35 6.86 5.79
C CYS A 112 7.14 8.03 6.75
N GLY A 113 8.09 8.30 7.65
CA GLY A 113 7.97 9.39 8.62
C GLY A 113 7.81 10.76 7.97
N HIS A 114 8.59 11.03 6.92
CA HIS A 114 8.46 12.28 6.16
C HIS A 114 7.09 12.39 5.46
N GLN A 115 6.58 11.28 4.89
CA GLN A 115 5.23 11.27 4.31
C GLN A 115 4.14 11.49 5.36
N LEU A 116 4.30 10.93 6.57
CA LEU A 116 3.37 11.12 7.68
C LEU A 116 3.28 12.61 8.04
N HIS A 117 4.40 13.24 8.31
CA HIS A 117 4.50 14.65 8.72
C HIS A 117 3.98 15.58 7.61
N LYS A 118 4.42 15.37 6.37
CA LYS A 118 3.96 16.15 5.22
C LYS A 118 2.44 16.03 5.00
N ALA A 119 1.85 14.85 5.18
CA ALA A 119 0.41 14.66 5.08
C ALA A 119 -0.35 15.44 6.19
N MET A 120 0.17 15.43 7.41
CA MET A 120 -0.40 16.21 8.52
C MET A 120 -0.34 17.71 8.22
N GLU A 121 0.79 18.24 7.78
CA GLU A 121 0.96 19.65 7.39
C GLU A 121 0.00 20.04 6.25
N MET A 122 -0.14 19.20 5.22
CA MET A 122 -1.06 19.45 4.11
C MET A 122 -2.52 19.52 4.57
N ILE A 123 -2.94 18.61 5.45
CA ILE A 123 -4.29 18.61 6.04
C ILE A 123 -4.49 19.84 6.95
N ASP A 124 -3.47 20.19 7.72
CA ASP A 124 -3.52 21.37 8.60
C ASP A 124 -3.66 22.66 7.78
N LYS A 125 -2.89 22.81 6.73
CA LYS A 125 -2.93 23.96 5.82
C LYS A 125 -4.27 24.07 5.08
N GLU A 126 -4.84 22.93 4.67
CA GLU A 126 -6.18 22.90 4.03
C GLU A 126 -7.31 23.27 5.04
N GLY A 127 -7.05 23.11 6.33
CA GLY A 127 -8.02 23.35 7.41
C GLY A 127 -9.08 22.26 7.54
N LYS A 128 -9.07 21.25 6.68
CA LYS A 128 -10.02 20.15 6.62
C LYS A 128 -9.41 18.88 6.04
N GLY A 129 -9.59 17.76 6.73
CA GLY A 129 -9.11 16.47 6.25
C GLY A 129 -8.96 15.40 7.33
N VAL A 130 -8.56 14.21 6.88
CA VAL A 130 -8.39 13.03 7.73
C VAL A 130 -7.09 12.31 7.40
N LEU A 131 -6.30 11.99 8.43
CA LEU A 131 -5.23 11.02 8.34
C LEU A 131 -5.61 9.79 9.17
N VAL A 132 -5.78 8.64 8.52
CA VAL A 132 -5.96 7.34 9.19
C VAL A 132 -4.61 6.68 9.34
N TYR A 133 -4.16 6.50 10.58
CA TYR A 133 -2.94 5.77 10.92
C TYR A 133 -3.29 4.31 11.22
N MET A 134 -2.92 3.43 10.30
CA MET A 134 -3.23 2.00 10.34
C MET A 134 -2.11 1.24 11.03
N ASN A 135 -2.42 0.49 12.06
CA ASN A 135 -1.45 -0.40 12.70
C ASN A 135 -1.27 -1.67 11.87
N GLN A 136 -0.50 -1.54 10.77
CA GLN A 136 -0.22 -2.58 9.77
C GLN A 136 1.27 -2.50 9.37
N GLU A 137 2.15 -2.72 10.35
CA GLU A 137 3.60 -2.62 10.20
C GLU A 137 4.13 -3.57 9.13
N GLY A 138 5.14 -3.09 8.39
CA GLY A 138 5.82 -3.91 7.38
C GLY A 138 4.90 -4.37 6.24
N ARG A 139 3.91 -3.56 5.84
CA ARG A 139 2.86 -3.95 4.86
C ARG A 139 2.01 -5.14 5.33
N GLY A 140 1.77 -5.27 6.64
CA GLY A 140 0.97 -6.34 7.22
C GLY A 140 1.77 -7.50 7.81
N ILE A 141 3.06 -7.66 7.48
CA ILE A 141 3.89 -8.79 7.97
C ILE A 141 4.40 -8.59 9.41
N GLY A 142 4.20 -7.40 9.98
CA GLY A 142 4.63 -7.04 11.33
C GLY A 142 6.09 -6.61 11.43
N LEU A 143 6.45 -5.98 12.55
CA LEU A 143 7.80 -5.44 12.78
C LEU A 143 8.88 -6.54 12.76
N PHE A 144 8.60 -7.67 13.39
CA PHE A 144 9.58 -8.76 13.49
C PHE A 144 10.04 -9.28 12.10
N ASN A 145 9.10 -9.54 11.21
CA ASN A 145 9.40 -10.00 9.86
C ASN A 145 9.96 -8.88 8.97
N LYS A 146 9.53 -7.63 9.18
CA LYS A 146 10.14 -6.47 8.51
C LYS A 146 11.63 -6.34 8.81
N ILE A 147 12.06 -6.61 10.05
CA ILE A 147 13.50 -6.57 10.40
C ILE A 147 14.25 -7.74 9.74
N LYS A 148 13.63 -8.92 9.61
CA LYS A 148 14.22 -10.01 8.79
C LYS A 148 14.35 -9.60 7.33
N ALA A 149 13.31 -8.97 6.74
CA ALA A 149 13.38 -8.45 5.38
C ALA A 149 14.50 -7.40 5.22
N TYR A 150 14.73 -6.55 6.21
CA TYR A 150 15.88 -5.63 6.20
C TYR A 150 17.21 -6.36 6.16
N LYS A 151 17.33 -7.50 6.85
CA LYS A 151 18.56 -8.31 6.80
C LYS A 151 18.79 -8.92 5.42
N LEU A 152 17.73 -9.39 4.77
CA LEU A 152 17.81 -9.90 3.39
C LEU A 152 18.15 -8.78 2.39
N GLN A 153 17.63 -7.57 2.59
CA GLN A 153 17.98 -6.40 1.78
C GLN A 153 19.47 -6.01 1.92
N GLU A 154 20.06 -6.16 3.10
CA GLU A 154 21.52 -5.98 3.31
C GLU A 154 22.36 -7.03 2.56
N GLN A 155 21.75 -8.13 2.13
CA GLN A 155 22.35 -9.20 1.33
C GLN A 155 22.09 -9.03 -0.17
N GLY A 156 21.40 -7.93 -0.58
CA GLY A 156 21.20 -7.55 -1.98
C GLY A 156 19.79 -7.76 -2.53
N LEU A 157 18.86 -8.37 -1.77
CA LEU A 157 17.46 -8.48 -2.21
C LEU A 157 16.78 -7.12 -2.19
N ASP A 158 15.81 -6.92 -3.07
CA ASP A 158 14.92 -5.78 -2.92
C ASP A 158 13.77 -6.05 -1.94
N THR A 159 12.92 -5.04 -1.72
CA THR A 159 11.82 -5.14 -0.73
C THR A 159 10.77 -6.20 -1.10
N VAL A 160 10.51 -6.42 -2.39
CA VAL A 160 9.53 -7.41 -2.87
C VAL A 160 10.10 -8.81 -2.74
N GLU A 161 11.32 -9.01 -3.24
CA GLU A 161 12.06 -10.27 -3.15
C GLU A 161 12.23 -10.72 -1.71
N ALA A 162 12.60 -9.81 -0.80
CA ALA A 162 12.75 -10.12 0.62
C ALA A 162 11.43 -10.57 1.29
N ASN A 163 10.28 -10.02 0.90
CA ASN A 163 8.98 -10.47 1.41
C ASN A 163 8.62 -11.86 0.88
N ILE A 164 8.84 -12.12 -0.41
CA ILE A 164 8.57 -13.40 -1.05
C ILE A 164 9.45 -14.51 -0.44
N ASP A 165 10.73 -14.22 -0.22
CA ASP A 165 11.68 -15.16 0.40
C ASP A 165 11.26 -15.54 1.83
N LEU A 166 10.63 -14.62 2.55
CA LEU A 166 10.03 -14.88 3.86
C LEU A 166 8.66 -15.58 3.82
N GLY A 167 8.13 -15.89 2.63
CA GLY A 167 6.86 -16.59 2.44
C GLY A 167 5.62 -15.69 2.50
N PHE A 168 5.76 -14.37 2.36
CA PHE A 168 4.67 -13.39 2.34
C PHE A 168 4.33 -12.94 0.92
N GLN A 169 3.13 -12.37 0.76
CA GLN A 169 2.78 -11.63 -0.44
C GLN A 169 3.55 -10.29 -0.50
N GLU A 170 3.54 -9.67 -1.67
CA GLU A 170 4.11 -8.33 -1.86
C GLU A 170 3.46 -7.28 -0.92
N ASP A 171 2.16 -7.43 -0.68
CA ASP A 171 1.35 -6.53 0.14
C ASP A 171 0.22 -7.29 0.86
N GLU A 172 0.36 -7.47 2.18
CA GLU A 172 -0.60 -8.15 3.07
C GLU A 172 -1.54 -7.16 3.78
N ARG A 173 -1.60 -5.88 3.35
CA ARG A 173 -2.42 -4.86 4.02
C ARG A 173 -3.90 -5.03 3.74
N ASP A 174 -4.70 -4.87 4.78
CA ASP A 174 -6.14 -4.73 4.68
C ASP A 174 -6.53 -3.25 4.47
N TYR A 175 -6.93 -2.91 3.26
CA TYR A 175 -7.41 -1.57 2.92
C TYR A 175 -8.87 -1.34 3.33
N GLY A 176 -9.63 -2.42 3.55
CA GLY A 176 -11.04 -2.35 3.91
C GLY A 176 -11.28 -1.72 5.27
N VAL A 177 -10.42 -2.00 6.24
CA VAL A 177 -10.52 -1.37 7.58
C VAL A 177 -10.31 0.14 7.48
N GLY A 178 -9.32 0.60 6.71
CA GLY A 178 -9.08 2.02 6.46
C GLY A 178 -10.29 2.70 5.79
N ALA A 179 -10.88 2.05 4.80
CA ALA A 179 -12.09 2.53 4.14
C ALA A 179 -13.29 2.62 5.09
N ASN A 180 -13.46 1.62 5.98
CA ASN A 180 -14.51 1.65 7.00
C ASN A 180 -14.34 2.82 7.97
N ILE A 181 -13.11 3.10 8.41
CA ILE A 181 -12.82 4.25 9.28
C ILE A 181 -13.21 5.56 8.58
N LEU A 182 -12.82 5.75 7.31
CA LEU A 182 -13.19 6.95 6.55
C LEU A 182 -14.70 7.10 6.41
N ARG A 183 -15.43 6.02 6.14
CA ARG A 183 -16.90 6.04 6.07
C ARG A 183 -17.55 6.32 7.41
N GLU A 184 -17.06 5.74 8.50
CA GLU A 184 -17.56 6.00 9.87
C GLU A 184 -17.34 7.47 10.30
N LEU A 185 -16.33 8.13 9.70
CA LEU A 185 -16.09 9.56 9.84
C LEU A 185 -16.97 10.42 8.91
N GLY A 186 -17.84 9.79 8.10
CA GLY A 186 -18.81 10.46 7.24
C GLY A 186 -18.28 10.88 5.87
N LEU A 187 -17.11 10.37 5.44
CA LEU A 187 -16.58 10.65 4.10
C LEU A 187 -17.32 9.83 3.04
N GLY A 188 -17.70 10.47 1.93
CA GLY A 188 -18.20 9.82 0.72
C GLY A 188 -17.26 10.04 -0.46
N LYS A 189 -16.78 11.29 -0.63
CA LYS A 189 -15.82 11.70 -1.67
C LYS A 189 -14.50 12.07 -1.03
N ILE A 190 -13.40 11.56 -1.60
CA ILE A 190 -12.06 11.80 -1.07
C ILE A 190 -11.07 12.28 -2.13
N ARG A 191 -10.23 13.22 -1.75
CA ARG A 191 -9.00 13.59 -2.41
C ARG A 191 -7.89 12.83 -1.71
N LEU A 192 -7.38 11.77 -2.36
CA LEU A 192 -6.50 10.81 -1.70
C LEU A 192 -5.03 11.19 -1.82
N LEU A 193 -4.38 11.44 -0.69
CA LEU A 193 -2.93 11.62 -0.60
C LEU A 193 -2.21 10.28 -0.80
N THR A 194 -1.80 9.99 -2.04
CA THR A 194 -1.10 8.74 -2.38
C THR A 194 -0.34 8.83 -3.69
N ASN A 195 0.77 8.08 -3.77
CA ASN A 195 1.49 7.80 -5.00
C ASN A 195 1.32 6.33 -5.41
N ASN A 196 0.51 5.55 -4.67
CA ASN A 196 0.29 4.13 -4.90
C ASN A 196 -1.09 3.87 -5.55
N PRO A 197 -1.13 3.44 -6.83
CA PRO A 197 -2.40 3.18 -7.52
C PRO A 197 -3.18 1.99 -6.94
N VAL A 198 -2.52 1.02 -6.31
CA VAL A 198 -3.18 -0.12 -5.65
C VAL A 198 -4.04 0.33 -4.47
N LYS A 199 -3.58 1.32 -3.70
CA LYS A 199 -4.37 1.90 -2.60
C LYS A 199 -5.68 2.47 -3.07
N ARG A 200 -5.70 3.09 -4.24
CA ARG A 200 -6.92 3.64 -4.84
C ARG A 200 -7.96 2.54 -5.07
N LYS A 201 -7.59 1.48 -5.78
CA LYS A 201 -8.49 0.35 -6.05
C LYS A 201 -8.99 -0.30 -4.75
N GLY A 202 -8.11 -0.44 -3.77
CA GLY A 202 -8.44 -1.00 -2.46
C GLY A 202 -9.46 -0.17 -1.65
N LEU A 203 -9.61 1.13 -1.91
CA LEU A 203 -10.58 2.00 -1.21
C LEU A 203 -11.89 2.15 -1.99
N GLU A 204 -11.85 2.21 -3.33
CA GLU A 204 -13.03 2.37 -4.20
C GLU A 204 -14.04 1.21 -4.01
N GLY A 205 -13.56 -0.03 -3.87
CA GLY A 205 -14.40 -1.22 -3.63
C GLY A 205 -15.26 -1.17 -2.36
N TYR A 206 -14.99 -0.21 -1.45
CA TYR A 206 -15.68 -0.06 -0.18
C TYR A 206 -16.68 1.12 -0.13
N GLY A 207 -17.05 1.67 -1.29
CA GLY A 207 -18.07 2.70 -1.40
C GLY A 207 -17.58 4.12 -1.07
N LEU A 208 -16.29 4.37 -1.22
CA LEU A 208 -15.67 5.68 -1.26
C LEU A 208 -15.44 6.08 -2.73
N GLU A 209 -15.77 7.31 -3.07
CA GLU A 209 -15.47 7.89 -4.39
C GLU A 209 -14.15 8.66 -4.32
N ILE A 210 -13.13 8.20 -5.04
CA ILE A 210 -11.86 8.93 -5.14
C ILE A 210 -11.94 9.91 -6.31
N VAL A 211 -12.15 11.17 -6.00
CA VAL A 211 -12.30 12.24 -7.00
C VAL A 211 -10.96 12.80 -7.48
N GLU A 212 -9.90 12.67 -6.66
CA GLU A 212 -8.56 13.18 -6.99
C GLU A 212 -7.47 12.36 -6.29
N ASN A 213 -6.37 12.11 -7.00
CA ASN A 213 -5.12 11.67 -6.37
C ASN A 213 -4.23 12.89 -6.13
N VAL A 214 -3.92 13.15 -4.88
CA VAL A 214 -3.01 14.23 -4.48
C VAL A 214 -1.64 13.62 -4.24
N PRO A 215 -0.59 14.05 -4.97
CA PRO A 215 0.76 13.54 -4.81
C PRO A 215 1.31 13.81 -3.40
N LEU A 216 2.01 12.84 -2.86
CA LEU A 216 2.69 12.93 -1.57
C LEU A 216 4.11 12.41 -1.70
N GLU A 217 4.96 13.16 -2.39
CA GLU A 217 6.35 12.81 -2.60
C GLU A 217 7.27 13.52 -1.62
N VAL A 218 8.35 12.85 -1.28
CA VAL A 218 9.44 13.36 -0.45
C VAL A 218 10.74 13.18 -1.23
N GLU A 219 11.64 14.12 -1.12
CA GLU A 219 12.96 14.08 -1.74
C GLU A 219 13.69 12.77 -1.38
N PRO A 220 14.19 12.02 -2.38
CA PRO A 220 15.03 10.85 -2.13
C PRO A 220 16.32 11.23 -1.41
N ASN A 221 16.82 10.32 -0.57
CA ASN A 221 18.14 10.42 0.03
C ASN A 221 19.01 9.21 -0.36
N GLU A 222 20.30 9.27 -0.06
CA GLU A 222 21.27 8.22 -0.39
C GLU A 222 20.90 6.82 0.15
N HIS A 223 20.16 6.77 1.28
CA HIS A 223 19.81 5.50 1.94
C HIS A 223 18.48 4.91 1.45
N ASN A 224 17.56 5.71 0.88
CA ASN A 224 16.24 5.24 0.43
C ASN A 224 16.07 5.25 -1.08
N LYS A 225 17.08 5.69 -1.85
CA LYS A 225 17.01 5.76 -3.31
C LYS A 225 16.59 4.43 -3.91
N PHE A 226 17.30 3.34 -3.60
CA PHE A 226 16.99 1.98 -4.06
C PHE A 226 15.57 1.52 -3.68
N TYR A 227 15.14 1.80 -2.45
CA TYR A 227 13.79 1.50 -1.99
C TYR A 227 12.70 2.25 -2.79
N LEU A 228 12.91 3.52 -3.11
CA LEU A 228 11.99 4.32 -3.91
C LEU A 228 11.98 3.90 -5.38
N GLU A 229 13.12 3.51 -5.92
CA GLU A 229 13.24 2.90 -7.26
C GLU A 229 12.46 1.60 -7.35
N THR A 230 12.59 0.70 -6.37
CA THR A 230 11.78 -0.53 -6.28
C THR A 230 10.29 -0.21 -6.25
N LYS A 231 9.85 0.79 -5.48
CA LYS A 231 8.45 1.25 -5.47
C LYS A 231 8.00 1.72 -6.84
N LYS A 232 8.82 2.49 -7.55
CA LYS A 232 8.48 3.03 -8.86
C LYS A 232 8.40 1.91 -9.92
N HIS A 233 9.42 1.08 -10.01
CA HIS A 233 9.58 0.14 -11.11
C HIS A 233 8.86 -1.20 -10.89
N LYS A 234 8.90 -1.77 -9.68
CA LYS A 234 8.27 -3.06 -9.37
C LYS A 234 6.85 -2.93 -8.83
N MET A 235 6.53 -1.84 -8.12
CA MET A 235 5.22 -1.67 -7.47
C MET A 235 4.32 -0.61 -8.13
N GLY A 236 4.72 -0.08 -9.27
CA GLY A 236 3.92 0.85 -10.08
C GLY A 236 3.59 2.19 -9.40
N HIS A 237 4.39 2.63 -8.43
CA HIS A 237 4.20 3.94 -7.80
C HIS A 237 4.49 5.08 -8.78
N THR A 238 3.63 6.11 -8.76
CA THR A 238 3.86 7.36 -9.48
C THR A 238 4.78 8.25 -8.65
N LEU A 239 6.08 8.26 -8.98
CA LEU A 239 7.12 9.04 -8.30
C LEU A 239 7.88 9.86 -9.34
N GLU A 240 7.70 11.19 -9.34
CA GLU A 240 8.34 12.11 -10.28
C GLU A 240 9.75 12.49 -9.83
N LEU A 241 9.97 12.63 -8.52
CA LEU A 241 11.26 12.98 -7.93
C LEU A 241 12.30 11.86 -8.02
N VAL A 242 11.88 10.62 -8.26
CA VAL A 242 12.76 9.46 -8.47
C VAL A 242 13.16 9.44 -9.95
N LYS A 243 14.39 9.89 -10.26
CA LYS A 243 14.96 9.81 -11.60
C LYS A 243 15.10 8.35 -12.05
N PRO A 244 15.03 8.06 -13.38
CA PRO A 244 15.37 6.74 -13.88
C PRO A 244 16.78 6.35 -13.41
N LEU A 245 16.99 5.04 -13.18
CA LEU A 245 18.34 4.50 -13.03
C LEU A 245 19.14 4.94 -14.27
N GLU A 246 20.15 5.78 -14.09
CA GLU A 246 21.24 5.80 -15.03
C GLU A 246 21.83 4.37 -14.95
N HIS A 247 21.69 3.60 -16.01
CA HIS A 247 22.43 2.36 -16.17
C HIS A 247 23.92 2.75 -16.15
N ASN A 248 24.51 2.83 -14.98
CA ASN A 248 25.93 2.60 -14.87
C ASN A 248 26.11 1.15 -15.29
N GLY A 249 26.61 0.96 -16.52
CA GLY A 249 26.93 -0.36 -17.04
C GLY A 249 27.64 -1.12 -15.93
N THR A 250 27.22 -2.34 -15.71
CA THR A 250 27.89 -3.20 -14.75
C THR A 250 29.37 -3.24 -15.12
N GLN A 251 30.28 -3.29 -14.14
CA GLN A 251 31.73 -3.37 -14.41
C GLN A 251 32.08 -4.49 -15.41
N GLU A 252 31.16 -5.43 -15.59
CA GLU A 252 31.25 -6.51 -16.59
C GLU A 252 30.96 -6.00 -18.02
N GLU A 253 29.98 -5.11 -18.23
CA GLU A 253 29.68 -4.50 -19.55
C GLU A 253 30.79 -3.53 -19.97
N GLU A 254 31.33 -2.73 -19.05
CA GLU A 254 32.50 -1.88 -19.33
C GLU A 254 33.75 -2.71 -19.67
N GLN A 255 33.93 -3.86 -18.99
CA GLN A 255 35.03 -4.78 -19.30
C GLN A 255 34.84 -5.53 -20.64
N GLU A 256 33.60 -5.84 -21.02
CA GLU A 256 33.33 -6.41 -22.34
C GLU A 256 33.50 -5.39 -23.46
N GLU A 257 33.02 -4.15 -23.29
CA GLU A 257 33.27 -3.08 -24.27
C GLU A 257 34.79 -2.79 -24.43
N GLU A 258 35.52 -2.79 -23.33
CA GLU A 258 36.98 -2.57 -23.38
C GLU A 258 37.74 -3.72 -24.07
N LYS A 259 37.29 -4.97 -23.86
CA LYS A 259 37.78 -6.14 -24.56
C LYS A 259 37.48 -6.12 -26.06
N GLU A 260 36.26 -5.71 -26.43
CA GLU A 260 35.89 -5.56 -27.85
C GLU A 260 36.70 -4.47 -28.55
N LYS A 261 36.91 -3.31 -27.89
CA LYS A 261 37.71 -2.21 -28.43
C LYS A 261 39.17 -2.64 -28.65
N LYS A 262 39.79 -3.34 -27.68
CA LYS A 262 41.14 -3.88 -27.78
C LYS A 262 41.27 -4.96 -28.88
N THR A 263 40.21 -5.73 -29.09
CA THR A 263 40.22 -6.77 -30.17
C THR A 263 40.11 -6.15 -31.56
N LYS A 264 39.33 -5.05 -31.71
CA LYS A 264 39.19 -4.29 -32.97
C LYS A 264 40.48 -3.52 -33.33
N GLU A 265 41.20 -2.98 -32.35
CA GLU A 265 42.49 -2.33 -32.56
C GLU A 265 43.60 -3.30 -32.98
N ASN A 266 43.67 -4.46 -32.34
CA ASN A 266 44.64 -5.50 -32.69
C ASN A 266 44.41 -6.12 -34.08
N LYS A 267 43.19 -6.12 -34.60
CA LYS A 267 42.91 -6.54 -35.98
C LYS A 267 43.38 -5.51 -37.01
N LYS A 268 43.21 -4.21 -36.73
CA LYS A 268 43.69 -3.15 -37.64
C LYS A 268 45.20 -3.02 -37.72
N THR A 269 45.92 -3.49 -36.70
CA THR A 269 47.38 -3.43 -36.68
C THR A 269 48.04 -4.64 -37.38
N LYS A 270 47.30 -5.71 -37.68
CA LYS A 270 47.75 -6.90 -38.38
C LYS A 270 47.52 -6.86 -39.92
N GLU A 271 46.74 -5.89 -40.38
CA GLU A 271 46.40 -5.67 -41.80
C GLU A 271 47.22 -4.50 -42.43
N LYS A 272 48.23 -3.98 -41.73
CA LYS A 272 49.27 -3.08 -42.24
C LYS A 272 50.64 -3.77 -42.21
#